data_b107be81ac1da16bbefe119b46a32ed7
#
_entry.id   b107be81ac1da16bbefe119b46a32ed7
#
_cell.length_a   1.000
_cell.length_b   1.000
_cell.length_c   1.000
_cell.angle_alpha   90.00
_cell.angle_beta   90.00
_cell.angle_gamma   90.00
#
_symmetry.space_group_name_H-M   'P 1'
#
loop_
_entity.id
_entity.type
_entity.pdbx_description
1 polymer ?
#
loop_
_entity_poly.entity_id
_entity_poly.type
_entity_poly.pdbx_seq_one_letter_code
_entity_poly.pdbx_strand_id
1 'polypeptide(L)'
;MVFPGLRPAHPFRDLLHSMIWWALMGMLVSYFYTLQAAWFGDEVNLRTVLLKVLVDMAGFTIFIGAPFNAISHLWKDCGWDTARLRAAMGPGWYRRLVLPNLLTNYFVWFPGTLIFYSMPTDLQLVVANCIGCFWALMCARIAAHSGVPTTDIHA
;
A
#
# COMPACT_ATOMS: atom_id res chain seq x y z
N MET A 1 10.43 -0.53 -4.01
CA MET A 1 11.63 -1.02 -4.69
C MET A 1 11.43 -2.51 -4.89
N VAL A 2 11.09 -2.94 -6.11
CA VAL A 2 11.00 -4.37 -6.45
C VAL A 2 12.40 -4.77 -6.89
N PHE A 3 13.04 -5.67 -6.16
CA PHE A 3 14.33 -6.23 -6.57
C PHE A 3 14.11 -7.12 -7.80
N PRO A 4 14.67 -6.77 -8.98
CA PRO A 4 14.53 -7.59 -10.16
C PRO A 4 15.36 -8.86 -9.98
N GLY A 5 14.72 -10.02 -10.05
CA GLY A 5 15.43 -11.28 -10.26
C GLY A 5 15.09 -12.47 -9.37
N LEU A 6 14.33 -12.29 -8.29
CA LEU A 6 13.91 -13.44 -7.47
C LEU A 6 12.56 -13.95 -7.98
N ARG A 7 12.57 -15.01 -8.80
CA ARG A 7 11.37 -15.83 -8.97
C ARG A 7 10.93 -16.27 -7.56
N PRO A 8 9.66 -16.10 -7.18
CA PRO A 8 9.21 -16.51 -5.88
C PRO A 8 9.51 -18.00 -5.68
N ALA A 9 10.30 -18.33 -4.67
CA ALA A 9 10.65 -19.71 -4.36
C ALA A 9 9.40 -20.56 -4.05
N HIS A 10 8.31 -19.90 -3.65
CA HIS A 10 7.04 -20.53 -3.29
C HIS A 10 5.85 -19.68 -3.77
N PRO A 11 5.47 -19.73 -5.06
CA PRO A 11 4.46 -18.83 -5.64
C PRO A 11 3.09 -18.95 -4.95
N PHE A 12 2.71 -20.13 -4.51
CA PHE A 12 1.45 -20.34 -3.81
C PHE A 12 1.43 -19.69 -2.42
N ARG A 13 2.53 -19.77 -1.66
CA ARG A 13 2.66 -19.11 -0.35
C ARG A 13 2.64 -17.60 -0.48
N ASP A 14 3.32 -17.07 -1.49
CA ASP A 14 3.35 -15.62 -1.76
C ASP A 14 1.97 -15.11 -2.17
N LEU A 15 1.22 -15.88 -2.96
CA LEU A 15 -0.14 -15.55 -3.31
C LEU A 15 -1.06 -15.55 -2.08
N LEU A 16 -1.03 -16.63 -1.29
CA LEU A 16 -1.85 -16.77 -0.09
C LEU A 16 -1.56 -15.64 0.91
N HIS A 17 -0.29 -15.33 1.13
CA HIS A 17 0.10 -14.19 1.97
C HIS A 17 -0.48 -12.89 1.45
N SER A 18 -0.31 -12.62 0.16
CA SER A 18 -0.82 -11.39 -0.43
C SER A 18 -2.34 -11.28 -0.27
N MET A 19 -3.06 -12.38 -0.48
CA MET A 19 -4.51 -12.41 -0.30
C MET A 19 -4.92 -12.11 1.16
N ILE A 20 -4.28 -12.78 2.13
CA ILE A 20 -4.56 -12.56 3.55
C ILE A 20 -4.24 -11.12 3.94
N TRP A 21 -3.08 -10.62 3.52
CA TRP A 21 -2.60 -9.27 3.87
C TRP A 21 -3.50 -8.19 3.29
N TRP A 22 -3.91 -8.35 2.02
CA TRP A 22 -4.85 -7.42 1.38
C TRP A 22 -6.25 -7.49 1.97
N ALA A 23 -6.71 -8.67 2.39
CA ALA A 23 -7.99 -8.81 3.10
C ALA A 23 -7.95 -8.09 4.46
N LEU A 24 -6.86 -8.25 5.23
CA LEU A 24 -6.67 -7.53 6.50
C LEU A 24 -6.61 -6.02 6.28
N MET A 25 -5.89 -5.56 5.26
CA MET A 25 -5.85 -4.14 4.90
C MET A 25 -7.24 -3.63 4.52
N GLY A 26 -7.99 -4.38 3.70
CA GLY A 26 -9.35 -4.01 3.31
C GLY A 26 -10.30 -3.87 4.49
N MET A 27 -10.23 -4.78 5.46
CA MET A 27 -11.01 -4.66 6.71
C MET A 27 -10.62 -3.43 7.52
N LEU A 28 -9.32 -3.16 7.64
CA LEU A 28 -8.79 -2.00 8.37
C LEU A 28 -9.22 -0.69 7.72
N VAL A 29 -9.14 -0.59 6.40
CA VAL A 29 -9.56 0.56 5.61
C VAL A 29 -11.08 0.77 5.71
N SER A 30 -11.87 -0.30 5.59
CA SER A 30 -13.33 -0.24 5.73
C SER A 30 -13.73 0.29 7.11
N TYR A 31 -13.12 -0.22 8.17
CA TYR A 31 -13.34 0.27 9.53
C TYR A 31 -12.94 1.74 9.67
N PHE A 32 -11.82 2.13 9.10
CA PHE A 32 -11.36 3.52 9.12
C PHE A 32 -12.31 4.47 8.39
N TYR A 33 -12.88 4.07 7.25
CA TYR A 33 -13.89 4.88 6.55
C TYR A 33 -15.16 5.04 7.39
N THR A 34 -15.60 3.99 8.07
CA THR A 34 -16.74 4.06 9.00
C THR A 34 -16.45 5.02 10.16
N LEU A 35 -15.24 5.00 10.71
CA LEU A 35 -14.84 5.95 11.76
C LEU A 35 -14.82 7.39 11.25
N GLN A 36 -14.30 7.62 10.05
CA GLN A 36 -14.30 8.96 9.47
C GLN A 36 -15.72 9.47 9.19
N ALA A 37 -16.63 8.60 8.76
CA ALA A 37 -18.04 8.93 8.60
C ALA A 37 -18.67 9.32 9.94
N ALA A 38 -18.36 8.60 11.01
CA ALA A 38 -18.83 8.92 12.36
C ALA A 38 -18.25 10.24 12.90
N TRP A 39 -17.01 10.59 12.57
CA TRP A 39 -16.35 11.81 13.06
C TRP A 39 -16.71 13.06 12.27
N PHE A 40 -16.81 12.96 10.96
CA PHE A 40 -16.95 14.11 10.04
C PHE A 40 -18.32 14.15 9.35
N GLY A 41 -19.13 13.10 9.51
CA GLY A 41 -20.39 12.94 8.81
C GLY A 41 -20.26 12.30 7.43
N ASP A 42 -21.42 11.97 6.83
CA ASP A 42 -21.53 11.34 5.52
C ASP A 42 -21.84 12.35 4.40
N GLU A 43 -22.01 13.61 4.74
CA GLU A 43 -22.29 14.63 3.74
C GLU A 43 -21.10 14.86 2.82
N VAL A 44 -21.36 14.79 1.53
CA VAL A 44 -20.36 15.09 0.49
C VAL A 44 -20.31 16.60 0.27
N ASN A 45 -19.55 17.29 1.11
CA ASN A 45 -19.22 18.70 0.93
C ASN A 45 -17.70 18.91 1.00
N LEU A 46 -17.23 20.01 0.46
CA LEU A 46 -15.79 20.30 0.35
C LEU A 46 -15.07 20.20 1.70
N ARG A 47 -15.67 20.70 2.77
CA ARG A 47 -15.08 20.68 4.12
C ARG A 47 -14.91 19.25 4.62
N THR A 48 -15.95 18.44 4.53
CA THR A 48 -15.93 17.03 4.98
C THR A 48 -14.92 16.21 4.17
N VAL A 49 -14.90 16.37 2.83
CA VAL A 49 -13.94 15.69 1.95
C VAL A 49 -12.51 16.07 2.32
N LEU A 50 -12.21 17.36 2.46
CA LEU A 50 -10.85 17.80 2.80
C LEU A 50 -10.40 17.33 4.19
N LEU A 51 -11.29 17.29 5.19
CA LEU A 51 -10.97 16.75 6.51
C LEU A 51 -10.68 15.25 6.45
N LYS A 52 -11.51 14.48 5.72
CA LYS A 52 -11.29 13.05 5.52
C LYS A 52 -9.95 12.79 4.80
N VAL A 53 -9.65 13.51 3.73
CA VAL A 53 -8.38 13.42 3.00
C VAL A 53 -7.20 13.76 3.90
N LEU A 54 -7.30 14.84 4.69
CA LEU A 54 -6.22 15.24 5.60
C LEU A 54 -5.93 14.17 6.64
N VAL A 55 -6.97 13.62 7.29
CA VAL A 55 -6.81 12.59 8.32
C VAL A 55 -6.31 11.28 7.72
N ASP A 56 -6.71 10.93 6.50
CA ASP A 56 -6.19 9.78 5.77
C ASP A 56 -4.71 9.97 5.43
N MET A 57 -4.37 11.05 4.75
CA MET A 57 -3.01 11.27 4.26
C MET A 57 -2.01 11.54 5.40
N ALA A 58 -2.35 12.41 6.35
CA ALA A 58 -1.45 12.77 7.44
C ALA A 58 -1.48 11.79 8.62
N GLY A 59 -2.58 11.04 8.78
CA GLY A 59 -2.75 10.07 9.85
C GLY A 59 -2.62 8.63 9.37
N PHE A 60 -3.69 8.10 8.79
CA PHE A 60 -3.77 6.68 8.44
C PHE A 60 -2.64 6.23 7.52
N THR A 61 -2.37 6.97 6.45
CA THR A 61 -1.34 6.59 5.46
C THR A 61 0.05 6.55 6.09
N ILE A 62 0.42 7.56 6.89
CA ILE A 62 1.77 7.64 7.49
C ILE A 62 1.95 6.59 8.58
N PHE A 63 0.98 6.47 9.50
CA PHE A 63 1.17 5.66 10.71
C PHE A 63 0.71 4.21 10.57
N ILE A 64 -0.17 3.91 9.62
CA ILE A 64 -0.79 2.59 9.48
C ILE A 64 -0.56 2.03 8.07
N GLY A 65 -1.04 2.69 7.03
CA GLY A 65 -1.08 2.14 5.68
C GLY A 65 0.31 1.84 5.11
N ALA A 66 1.20 2.82 5.10
CA ALA A 66 2.54 2.67 4.55
C ALA A 66 3.42 1.71 5.39
N PRO A 67 3.43 1.78 6.74
CA PRO A 67 4.13 0.79 7.56
C PRO A 67 3.59 -0.63 7.39
N PHE A 68 2.27 -0.80 7.33
CA PHE A 68 1.63 -2.10 7.12
C PHE A 68 2.10 -2.74 5.81
N ASN A 69 2.07 -2.00 4.72
CA ASN A 69 2.57 -2.47 3.43
C ASN A 69 4.08 -2.78 3.46
N ALA A 70 4.89 -1.91 4.05
CA ALA A 70 6.33 -2.11 4.15
C ALA A 70 6.67 -3.38 4.93
N ILE A 71 5.97 -3.64 6.05
CA ILE A 71 6.16 -4.85 6.87
C ILE A 71 5.76 -6.10 6.08
N SER A 72 4.64 -6.06 5.34
CA SER A 72 4.19 -7.17 4.49
C SER A 72 5.27 -7.60 3.49
N HIS A 73 5.78 -6.64 2.73
CA HIS A 73 6.83 -6.90 1.74
C HIS A 73 8.12 -7.39 2.40
N LEU A 74 8.54 -6.72 3.47
CA LEU A 74 9.75 -7.09 4.18
C LEU A 74 9.68 -8.50 4.75
N TRP A 75 8.53 -8.91 5.30
CA TRP A 75 8.35 -10.25 5.85
C TRP A 75 8.46 -11.32 4.77
N LYS A 76 7.85 -11.08 3.62
CA LYS A 76 7.99 -11.95 2.45
C LYS A 76 9.47 -12.04 2.00
N ASP A 77 10.15 -10.89 1.90
CA ASP A 77 11.56 -10.83 1.48
C ASP A 77 12.52 -11.51 2.47
N CYS A 78 12.16 -11.52 3.76
CA CYS A 78 12.87 -12.29 4.80
C CYS A 78 12.56 -13.81 4.77
N GLY A 79 11.81 -14.31 3.79
CA GLY A 79 11.43 -15.71 3.68
C GLY A 79 10.51 -16.18 4.81
N TRP A 80 9.66 -15.29 5.34
CA TRP A 80 8.70 -15.57 6.43
C TRP A 80 9.35 -15.83 7.80
N ASP A 81 10.62 -15.52 7.92
CA ASP A 81 11.39 -15.65 9.17
C ASP A 81 11.16 -14.38 10.02
N THR A 82 10.54 -14.57 11.18
CA THR A 82 10.24 -13.48 12.12
C THR A 82 11.49 -12.93 12.79
N ALA A 83 12.54 -13.73 12.95
CA ALA A 83 13.82 -13.28 13.52
C ALA A 83 14.53 -12.35 12.52
N ARG A 84 14.56 -12.73 11.24
CA ARG A 84 15.10 -11.89 10.15
C ARG A 84 14.28 -10.61 9.97
N LEU A 85 12.95 -10.70 10.02
CA LEU A 85 12.08 -9.53 9.99
C LEU A 85 12.42 -8.55 11.12
N ARG A 86 12.51 -9.05 12.36
CA ARG A 86 12.82 -8.25 13.53
C ARG A 86 14.20 -7.59 13.43
N ALA A 87 15.19 -8.31 12.91
CA ALA A 87 16.53 -7.77 12.65
C ALA A 87 16.51 -6.67 11.57
N ALA A 88 15.75 -6.86 10.50
CA ALA A 88 15.59 -5.88 9.42
C ALA A 88 14.83 -4.60 9.87
N MET A 89 13.91 -4.75 10.84
CA MET A 89 13.20 -3.65 11.50
C MET A 89 14.03 -2.97 12.61
N GLY A 90 15.35 -3.06 12.58
CA GLY A 90 16.25 -2.35 13.49
C GLY A 90 16.12 -0.82 13.43
N PRO A 91 16.88 -0.06 14.21
CA PRO A 91 16.76 1.39 14.31
C PRO A 91 16.72 2.09 12.95
N GLY A 92 15.78 3.01 12.76
CA GLY A 92 15.61 3.77 11.51
C GLY A 92 14.97 3.02 10.34
N TRP A 93 14.38 1.83 10.55
CA TRP A 93 13.69 1.05 9.52
C TRP A 93 12.61 1.87 8.79
N TYR A 94 11.85 2.67 9.53
CA TYR A 94 10.81 3.52 8.97
C TYR A 94 11.38 4.50 7.93
N ARG A 95 12.46 5.19 8.28
CA ARG A 95 13.13 6.15 7.39
C ARG A 95 13.72 5.48 6.14
N ARG A 96 14.20 4.23 6.29
CA ARG A 96 14.82 3.50 5.17
C ARG A 96 13.82 2.84 4.25
N LEU A 97 12.72 2.31 4.80
CA LEU A 97 11.79 1.45 4.06
C LEU A 97 10.45 2.12 3.78
N VAL A 98 9.92 2.93 4.70
CA VAL A 98 8.60 3.54 4.55
C VAL A 98 8.71 4.90 3.86
N LEU A 99 9.56 5.77 4.33
CA LEU A 99 9.64 7.16 3.88
C LEU A 99 9.91 7.33 2.37
N PRO A 100 10.81 6.55 1.72
CA PRO A 100 11.03 6.67 0.27
C PRO A 100 9.80 6.30 -0.56
N ASN A 101 8.99 5.36 -0.08
CA ASN A 101 7.79 4.91 -0.77
C ASN A 101 6.59 5.84 -0.52
N LEU A 102 6.62 6.63 0.55
CA LEU A 102 5.52 7.49 0.96
C LEU A 102 5.26 8.59 -0.09
N LEU A 103 6.30 9.17 -0.66
CA LEU A 103 6.17 10.22 -1.69
C LEU A 103 5.46 9.67 -2.94
N THR A 104 5.89 8.50 -3.43
CA THR A 104 5.26 7.83 -4.56
C THR A 104 3.81 7.43 -4.25
N ASN A 105 3.56 6.98 -3.03
CA ASN A 105 2.23 6.66 -2.54
C ASN A 105 1.31 7.88 -2.59
N TYR A 106 1.78 9.02 -2.08
CA TYR A 106 1.01 10.28 -2.11
C TYR A 106 0.66 10.74 -3.53
N PHE A 107 1.57 10.56 -4.48
CA PHE A 107 1.32 10.99 -5.86
C PHE A 107 0.10 10.31 -6.49
N VAL A 108 -0.17 9.07 -6.08
CA VAL A 108 -1.31 8.30 -6.58
C VAL A 108 -2.53 8.42 -5.66
N TRP A 109 -2.30 8.28 -4.37
CA TRP A 109 -3.40 8.19 -3.43
C TRP A 109 -4.00 9.55 -3.07
N PHE A 110 -3.27 10.65 -3.16
CA PHE A 110 -3.84 11.97 -2.90
C PHE A 110 -4.98 12.32 -3.88
N PRO A 111 -4.80 12.24 -5.21
CA PRO A 111 -5.94 12.41 -6.12
C PRO A 111 -6.98 11.30 -5.95
N GLY A 112 -6.56 10.06 -5.68
CA GLY A 112 -7.46 8.95 -5.43
C GLY A 112 -8.38 9.19 -4.23
N THR A 113 -7.84 9.67 -3.11
CA THR A 113 -8.63 9.97 -1.90
C THR A 113 -9.62 11.11 -2.13
N LEU A 114 -9.24 12.12 -2.89
CA LEU A 114 -10.18 13.18 -3.29
C LEU A 114 -11.37 12.61 -4.07
N ILE A 115 -11.12 11.66 -4.98
CA ILE A 115 -12.17 11.02 -5.77
C ILE A 115 -13.10 10.22 -4.88
N PHE A 116 -12.57 9.24 -4.13
CA PHE A 116 -13.45 8.34 -3.39
C PHE A 116 -14.12 9.00 -2.17
N TYR A 117 -13.48 9.98 -1.50
CA TYR A 117 -14.17 10.73 -0.44
C TYR A 117 -15.22 11.70 -0.98
N SER A 118 -15.23 11.98 -2.27
CA SER A 118 -16.33 12.69 -2.94
C SER A 118 -17.50 11.78 -3.30
N MET A 119 -17.44 10.49 -2.93
CA MET A 119 -18.49 9.50 -3.13
C MET A 119 -19.21 9.18 -1.81
N PRO A 120 -20.45 8.67 -1.85
CA PRO A 120 -21.12 8.12 -0.68
C PRO A 120 -20.27 7.04 0.01
N THR A 121 -20.35 6.93 1.33
CA THR A 121 -19.50 6.04 2.15
C THR A 121 -19.52 4.59 1.65
N ASP A 122 -20.69 4.10 1.22
CA ASP A 122 -20.85 2.72 0.70
C ASP A 122 -20.02 2.44 -0.58
N LEU A 123 -19.73 3.48 -1.36
CA LEU A 123 -18.96 3.37 -2.60
C LEU A 123 -17.45 3.62 -2.41
N GLN A 124 -17.05 4.24 -1.31
CA GLN A 124 -15.66 4.65 -1.08
C GLN A 124 -14.69 3.48 -1.16
N LEU A 125 -15.00 2.36 -0.50
CA LEU A 125 -14.16 1.17 -0.53
C LEU A 125 -14.08 0.54 -1.91
N VAL A 126 -15.19 0.51 -2.65
CA VAL A 126 -15.23 -0.05 -4.02
C VAL A 126 -14.36 0.79 -4.96
N VAL A 127 -14.52 2.10 -4.92
CA VAL A 127 -13.73 3.03 -5.75
C VAL A 127 -12.25 3.00 -5.36
N ALA A 128 -11.93 2.97 -4.06
CA ALA A 128 -10.56 2.83 -3.58
C ALA A 128 -9.90 1.52 -4.08
N ASN A 129 -10.64 0.41 -4.08
CA ASN A 129 -10.15 -0.86 -4.62
C ASN A 129 -9.93 -0.80 -6.13
N CYS A 130 -10.80 -0.15 -6.90
CA CYS A 130 -10.60 0.05 -8.33
C CYS A 130 -9.32 0.86 -8.62
N ILE A 131 -9.08 1.94 -7.87
CA ILE A 131 -7.85 2.74 -7.97
C ILE A 131 -6.63 1.90 -7.60
N GLY A 132 -6.73 1.10 -6.52
CA GLY A 132 -5.68 0.18 -6.09
C GLY A 132 -5.34 -0.88 -7.13
N CYS A 133 -6.34 -1.48 -7.80
CA CYS A 133 -6.14 -2.42 -8.90
C CYS A 133 -5.42 -1.76 -10.09
N PHE A 134 -5.86 -0.56 -10.48
CA PHE A 134 -5.20 0.21 -11.53
C PHE A 134 -3.73 0.49 -11.19
N TRP A 135 -3.47 0.92 -9.96
CA TRP A 135 -2.12 1.15 -9.46
C TRP A 135 -1.25 -0.11 -9.50
N ALA A 136 -1.78 -1.24 -9.04
CA ALA A 136 -1.08 -2.51 -9.05
C ALA A 136 -0.70 -2.95 -10.47
N LEU A 137 -1.62 -2.79 -11.44
CA LEU A 137 -1.37 -3.09 -12.86
C LEU A 137 -0.31 -2.14 -13.45
N MET A 138 -0.35 -0.87 -13.10
CA MET A 138 0.64 0.10 -13.55
C MET A 138 2.03 -0.22 -13.00
N CYS A 139 2.15 -0.56 -11.70
CA CYS A 139 3.39 -1.00 -11.09
C CYS A 139 3.94 -2.28 -11.74
N ALA A 140 3.08 -3.25 -12.05
CA ALA A 140 3.48 -4.47 -12.75
C ALA A 140 4.02 -4.18 -14.16
N ARG A 141 3.39 -3.26 -14.90
CA ARG A 141 3.87 -2.84 -16.22
C ARG A 141 5.21 -2.12 -16.14
N ILE A 142 5.37 -1.17 -15.21
CA ILE A 142 6.64 -0.46 -15.02
C ILE A 142 7.76 -1.47 -14.70
N ALA A 143 7.49 -2.42 -13.80
CA ALA A 143 8.46 -3.47 -13.45
C ALA A 143 8.85 -4.34 -14.66
N ALA A 144 7.87 -4.69 -15.52
CA ALA A 144 8.12 -5.48 -16.73
C ALA A 144 8.96 -4.73 -17.78
N HIS A 145 8.85 -3.40 -17.87
CA HIS A 145 9.62 -2.57 -18.81
C HIS A 145 10.99 -2.15 -18.26
N SER A 146 11.17 -2.16 -16.95
CA SER A 146 12.46 -1.85 -16.29
C SER A 146 13.40 -3.06 -16.24
N GLY A 147 13.04 -4.16 -16.87
CA GLY A 147 13.87 -5.36 -16.96
C GLY A 147 15.23 -5.00 -17.58
N VAL A 148 16.25 -4.92 -16.73
CA VAL A 148 17.65 -4.79 -17.13
C VAL A 148 17.97 -5.94 -18.08
N PRO A 149 18.54 -5.70 -19.28
CA PRO A 149 19.01 -6.77 -20.15
C PRO A 149 20.00 -7.61 -19.35
N THR A 150 19.75 -8.89 -19.24
CA THR A 150 20.76 -9.87 -18.80
C THR A 150 21.83 -9.94 -19.88
N THR A 151 22.72 -8.96 -19.94
CA THR A 151 23.94 -9.04 -20.71
C THR A 151 24.92 -9.88 -19.92
N ASP A 152 25.07 -11.08 -20.41
CA ASP A 152 26.30 -11.91 -20.46
C ASP A 152 27.29 -11.74 -19.29
N ILE A 153 27.13 -12.61 -18.28
CA ILE A 153 28.25 -13.03 -17.45
C ILE A 153 28.67 -14.42 -17.97
N HIS A 154 29.20 -14.46 -19.20
CA HIS A 154 30.03 -15.53 -19.71
C HIS A 154 31.11 -14.88 -20.60
N ALA A 155 32.18 -14.46 -19.95
CA ALA A 155 33.49 -14.29 -20.56
C ALA A 155 34.53 -14.53 -19.47
#